data_0e5c0d0d579bb19a9fdcb9cf93f59017
#
_entry.id   0e5c0d0d579bb19a9fdcb9cf93f59017
#
_cell.length_a   1.000
_cell.length_b   1.000
_cell.length_c   1.000
_cell.angle_alpha   90.00
_cell.angle_beta   90.00
_cell.angle_gamma   90.00
#
_symmetry.space_group_name_H-M   'P 1'
#
loop_
_entity.id
_entity.type
_entity.pdbx_description
1 polymer ?
#
loop_
_entity_poly.entity_id
_entity_poly.type
_entity_poly.pdbx_seq_one_letter_code
_entity_poly.pdbx_strand_id
1 'polypeptide(L)'
;MLTTRIGSTTIVSANSEAQLRSVTWAEITKWLSMAIHSHWFEVSATRVLPAKWIAELVERDLKMGTRYWGVEGRLWSAENPDAYAGVHNFAGVMLVFDEASGIDDSIWSVAAGFFTENTPNRFWLCFSNPRRNSGYFYECFNSKRDFWRNKIVDARSVEGTDKAVYQQIIDEYGPDSSAAHVEVYGQFPNASDDQFISNSLVDEAMERPAVADQSAPVVVGVDPARFGADATVIAIRQGRDILAIKRYRGDDTMEVVGRVIDVIEEFKPALVVIDEGGLGAGVVDRLKEQRYKVRGVNFGNKSTKPVMYGNKRAEMWGAMKEWLKDASIPKDRYLKSDLIGPMMKPDSKGTIFLESKKDMKSRGLASPDAADAIAVTFAFPVARREQRVDNTRRVAYGGNAASSGWMAS
;
A
#
# COMPACT_ATOMS: atom_id res chain seq x y z
N MET A 1 16.88 -30.12 14.97
CA MET A 1 17.99 -29.97 14.03
C MET A 1 19.34 -30.32 14.68
N LEU A 2 19.77 -29.65 15.75
CA LEU A 2 21.08 -29.84 16.40
C LEU A 2 21.45 -31.30 16.67
N THR A 3 20.56 -32.06 17.28
CA THR A 3 20.82 -33.42 17.76
C THR A 3 20.46 -34.53 16.78
N THR A 4 19.59 -34.24 15.83
CA THR A 4 19.11 -35.21 14.83
C THR A 4 19.78 -35.07 13.47
N ARG A 5 20.50 -33.96 13.24
CA ARG A 5 21.23 -33.61 12.01
C ARG A 5 22.57 -33.04 12.39
N ILE A 6 23.46 -33.93 12.94
CA ILE A 6 24.79 -33.57 13.39
C ILE A 6 25.54 -32.90 12.23
N GLY A 7 26.33 -31.87 12.53
CA GLY A 7 27.08 -31.09 11.55
C GLY A 7 26.26 -29.99 10.84
N SER A 8 24.93 -29.95 10.99
CA SER A 8 24.09 -28.97 10.34
C SER A 8 24.16 -27.58 10.97
N THR A 9 23.88 -26.54 10.16
CA THR A 9 23.78 -25.14 10.59
C THR A 9 22.32 -24.71 10.74
N THR A 10 22.00 -24.02 11.82
CA THR A 10 20.73 -23.33 11.99
C THR A 10 20.96 -21.84 12.09
N ILE A 11 20.31 -21.05 11.25
CA ILE A 11 20.30 -19.58 11.31
C ILE A 11 18.94 -19.15 11.81
N VAL A 12 18.91 -18.24 12.76
CA VAL A 12 17.68 -17.65 13.31
C VAL A 12 17.76 -16.14 13.15
N SER A 13 16.75 -15.57 12.55
CA SER A 13 16.60 -14.11 12.39
C SER A 13 15.21 -13.67 12.76
N ALA A 14 15.07 -12.41 13.18
CA ALA A 14 13.82 -11.76 13.49
C ALA A 14 13.74 -10.39 12.80
N ASN A 15 12.59 -9.73 12.89
CA ASN A 15 12.37 -8.42 12.28
C ASN A 15 13.25 -7.29 12.87
N SER A 16 13.79 -7.49 14.07
CA SER A 16 14.66 -6.53 14.74
C SER A 16 15.68 -7.21 15.66
N GLU A 17 16.76 -6.49 15.98
CA GLU A 17 17.77 -6.95 16.93
C GLU A 17 17.16 -7.16 18.33
N ALA A 18 16.29 -6.28 18.76
CA ALA A 18 15.63 -6.38 20.07
C ALA A 18 14.78 -7.65 20.16
N GLN A 19 13.98 -7.96 19.14
CA GLN A 19 13.17 -9.18 19.05
C GLN A 19 14.08 -10.40 19.06
N LEU A 20 15.10 -10.43 18.22
CA LEU A 20 16.01 -11.57 18.13
C LEU A 20 16.68 -11.87 19.49
N ARG A 21 17.25 -10.84 20.15
CA ARG A 21 18.04 -11.04 21.38
C ARG A 21 17.16 -11.26 22.62
N SER A 22 16.13 -10.43 22.79
CA SER A 22 15.37 -10.40 24.05
C SER A 22 14.23 -11.43 24.10
N VAL A 23 13.72 -11.86 22.96
CA VAL A 23 12.59 -12.80 22.88
C VAL A 23 13.05 -14.13 22.29
N THR A 24 13.37 -14.16 21.01
CA THR A 24 13.66 -15.40 20.28
C THR A 24 14.85 -16.15 20.86
N TRP A 25 15.95 -15.44 21.12
CA TRP A 25 17.17 -16.06 21.66
C TRP A 25 17.00 -16.50 23.12
N ALA A 26 16.26 -15.75 23.93
CA ALA A 26 15.93 -16.09 25.30
C ALA A 26 15.12 -17.41 25.36
N GLU A 27 14.13 -17.58 24.50
CA GLU A 27 13.35 -18.82 24.43
C GLU A 27 14.20 -20.01 23.93
N ILE A 28 15.05 -19.82 22.92
CA ILE A 28 15.98 -20.86 22.45
C ILE A 28 16.87 -21.32 23.62
N THR A 29 17.45 -20.38 24.35
CA THR A 29 18.33 -20.67 25.50
C THR A 29 17.60 -21.42 26.60
N LYS A 30 16.40 -20.97 26.97
CA LYS A 30 15.53 -21.59 27.95
C LYS A 30 15.21 -23.04 27.59
N TRP A 31 14.72 -23.30 26.39
CA TRP A 31 14.36 -24.64 25.96
C TRP A 31 15.58 -25.56 25.79
N LEU A 32 16.71 -25.01 25.35
CA LEU A 32 17.94 -25.78 25.26
C LEU A 32 18.42 -26.20 26.66
N SER A 33 18.35 -25.35 27.69
CA SER A 33 18.73 -25.69 29.07
C SER A 33 17.90 -26.82 29.68
N MET A 34 16.68 -26.99 29.22
CA MET A 34 15.76 -28.05 29.65
C MET A 34 15.91 -29.36 28.86
N ALA A 35 16.66 -29.32 27.73
CA ALA A 35 16.82 -30.48 26.89
C ALA A 35 17.74 -31.53 27.48
N ILE A 36 17.46 -32.82 27.29
CA ILE A 36 18.27 -33.97 27.80
C ILE A 36 19.73 -33.84 27.39
N HIS A 37 20.00 -33.28 26.20
CA HIS A 37 21.33 -33.13 25.64
C HIS A 37 21.87 -31.70 25.75
N SER A 38 21.34 -30.90 26.69
CA SER A 38 21.83 -29.54 26.96
C SER A 38 23.32 -29.47 27.18
N HIS A 39 23.90 -30.47 27.86
CA HIS A 39 25.35 -30.61 28.15
C HIS A 39 26.22 -30.84 26.91
N TRP A 40 25.62 -31.08 25.74
CA TRP A 40 26.37 -31.20 24.49
C TRP A 40 26.72 -29.83 23.89
N PHE A 41 26.12 -28.77 24.37
CA PHE A 41 26.20 -27.46 23.74
C PHE A 41 26.57 -26.37 24.72
N GLU A 42 27.35 -25.42 24.24
CA GLU A 42 27.68 -24.16 24.90
C GLU A 42 26.91 -23.03 24.26
N VAL A 43 26.27 -22.20 25.10
CA VAL A 43 25.42 -21.11 24.68
C VAL A 43 26.14 -19.78 24.92
N SER A 44 26.21 -18.95 23.91
CA SER A 44 26.67 -17.56 23.99
C SER A 44 25.55 -16.58 23.66
N ALA A 45 25.84 -15.27 23.62
CA ALA A 45 24.86 -14.23 23.33
C ALA A 45 24.19 -14.37 21.95
N THR A 46 24.82 -15.01 20.97
CA THR A 46 24.32 -15.14 19.59
C THR A 46 24.58 -16.51 18.98
N ARG A 47 25.18 -17.44 19.70
CA ARG A 47 25.54 -18.76 19.17
C ARG A 47 25.31 -19.86 20.16
N VAL A 48 24.91 -21.02 19.64
CA VAL A 48 24.93 -22.30 20.30
C VAL A 48 25.89 -23.18 19.53
N LEU A 49 26.98 -23.62 20.16
CA LEU A 49 28.01 -24.44 19.56
C LEU A 49 28.14 -25.76 20.32
N PRO A 50 28.63 -26.84 19.68
CA PRO A 50 28.92 -28.05 20.40
C PRO A 50 30.04 -27.83 21.41
N ALA A 51 29.89 -28.39 22.60
CA ALA A 51 30.97 -28.43 23.58
C ALA A 51 32.17 -29.20 23.01
N LYS A 52 33.41 -28.84 23.42
CA LYS A 52 34.64 -29.39 22.86
C LYS A 52 34.67 -30.92 22.84
N TRP A 53 34.26 -31.56 23.92
CA TRP A 53 34.30 -33.01 24.05
C TRP A 53 33.36 -33.71 23.06
N ILE A 54 32.18 -33.17 22.79
CA ILE A 54 31.25 -33.79 21.82
C ILE A 54 31.70 -33.50 20.39
N ALA A 55 32.25 -32.33 20.12
CA ALA A 55 32.85 -32.03 18.82
C ALA A 55 34.00 -33.01 18.47
N GLU A 56 34.90 -33.23 19.40
CA GLU A 56 36.00 -34.19 19.24
C GLU A 56 35.50 -35.63 19.04
N LEU A 57 34.44 -36.03 19.78
CA LEU A 57 33.81 -37.33 19.63
C LEU A 57 33.22 -37.53 18.22
N VAL A 58 32.47 -36.54 17.74
CA VAL A 58 31.84 -36.56 16.42
C VAL A 58 32.88 -36.59 15.29
N GLU A 59 33.92 -35.80 15.40
CA GLU A 59 35.00 -35.77 14.40
C GLU A 59 35.78 -37.09 14.39
N ARG A 60 36.06 -37.65 15.55
CA ARG A 60 36.81 -38.91 15.68
C ARG A 60 36.00 -40.11 15.21
N ASP A 61 34.74 -40.25 15.67
CA ASP A 61 33.99 -41.48 15.52
C ASP A 61 33.07 -41.47 14.29
N LEU A 62 32.47 -40.31 13.97
CA LEU A 62 31.56 -40.14 12.83
C LEU A 62 32.29 -39.58 11.58
N LYS A 63 33.55 -39.14 11.72
CA LYS A 63 34.34 -38.49 10.65
C LYS A 63 33.60 -37.29 10.03
N MET A 64 32.81 -36.55 10.82
CA MET A 64 32.04 -35.38 10.39
C MET A 64 32.68 -34.10 10.95
N GLY A 65 32.81 -33.09 10.10
CA GLY A 65 33.30 -31.79 10.54
C GLY A 65 32.25 -31.08 11.40
N THR A 66 32.70 -30.50 12.51
CA THR A 66 31.82 -29.81 13.47
C THR A 66 31.89 -28.29 13.38
N ARG A 67 32.73 -27.75 12.51
CA ARG A 67 32.98 -26.31 12.37
C ARG A 67 31.71 -25.48 12.20
N TYR A 68 30.73 -25.98 11.48
CA TYR A 68 29.44 -25.29 11.16
C TYR A 68 28.27 -25.86 11.93
N TRP A 69 28.49 -26.79 12.83
CA TRP A 69 27.44 -27.39 13.65
C TRP A 69 27.02 -26.45 14.75
N GLY A 70 25.81 -25.91 14.66
CA GLY A 70 25.32 -25.01 15.69
C GLY A 70 24.11 -24.20 15.29
N VAL A 71 23.76 -23.27 16.15
CA VAL A 71 22.73 -22.25 15.92
C VAL A 71 23.39 -20.89 15.98
N GLU A 72 23.04 -20.01 15.05
CA GLU A 72 23.48 -18.62 15.02
C GLU A 72 22.27 -17.69 14.93
N GLY A 73 22.16 -16.76 15.89
CA GLY A 73 21.28 -15.61 15.78
C GLY A 73 21.93 -14.56 14.87
N ARG A 74 21.36 -14.35 13.67
CA ARG A 74 21.91 -13.47 12.65
C ARG A 74 21.04 -12.27 12.42
N LEU A 75 21.62 -11.07 12.53
CA LEU A 75 20.98 -9.81 12.18
C LEU A 75 21.07 -9.59 10.66
N TRP A 76 20.13 -8.80 10.15
CA TRP A 76 20.09 -8.41 8.75
C TRP A 76 19.93 -6.89 8.61
N SER A 77 20.25 -6.36 7.42
CA SER A 77 20.04 -4.97 7.07
C SER A 77 19.51 -4.88 5.64
N ALA A 78 18.41 -4.13 5.46
CA ALA A 78 17.86 -3.85 4.13
C ALA A 78 18.81 -2.96 3.28
N GLU A 79 19.67 -2.17 3.94
CA GLU A 79 20.67 -1.32 3.26
C GLU A 79 21.84 -2.15 2.71
N ASN A 80 22.14 -3.29 3.31
CA ASN A 80 23.21 -4.20 2.89
C ASN A 80 22.77 -5.67 2.98
N PRO A 81 21.84 -6.11 2.10
CA PRO A 81 21.31 -7.47 2.11
C PRO A 81 22.38 -8.54 1.88
N ASP A 82 23.41 -8.25 1.06
CA ASP A 82 24.46 -9.19 0.70
C ASP A 82 25.30 -9.61 1.91
N ALA A 83 25.38 -8.80 2.96
CA ALA A 83 26.02 -9.18 4.22
C ALA A 83 25.32 -10.36 4.92
N TYR A 84 24.07 -10.64 4.58
CA TYR A 84 23.32 -11.78 5.10
C TYR A 84 23.67 -13.09 4.42
N ALA A 85 24.33 -13.07 3.25
CA ALA A 85 24.71 -14.24 2.46
C ALA A 85 25.74 -15.14 3.15
N GLY A 86 26.13 -16.23 2.47
CA GLY A 86 27.32 -17.03 2.79
C GLY A 86 27.08 -18.19 3.76
N VAL A 87 25.91 -18.80 3.75
CA VAL A 87 25.66 -20.05 4.48
C VAL A 87 25.63 -21.21 3.49
N HIS A 88 26.64 -22.06 3.57
CA HIS A 88 26.75 -23.28 2.79
C HIS A 88 27.10 -24.44 3.71
N ASN A 89 26.29 -25.48 3.79
CA ASN A 89 26.57 -26.65 4.62
C ASN A 89 25.93 -27.91 4.05
N PHE A 90 26.75 -28.82 3.59
CA PHE A 90 26.34 -30.12 3.04
C PHE A 90 25.66 -31.05 4.07
N ALA A 91 25.93 -30.89 5.36
CA ALA A 91 25.27 -31.65 6.42
C ALA A 91 23.81 -31.19 6.63
N GLY A 92 23.47 -29.97 6.17
CA GLY A 92 22.14 -29.41 6.20
C GLY A 92 22.07 -27.99 6.71
N VAL A 93 21.04 -27.28 6.28
CA VAL A 93 20.73 -25.92 6.68
C VAL A 93 19.29 -25.81 7.16
N MET A 94 19.10 -25.18 8.30
CA MET A 94 17.80 -24.74 8.79
C MET A 94 17.81 -23.23 8.94
N LEU A 95 16.88 -22.55 8.31
CA LEU A 95 16.64 -21.14 8.48
C LEU A 95 15.32 -20.94 9.21
N VAL A 96 15.32 -20.09 10.22
CA VAL A 96 14.15 -19.70 10.99
C VAL A 96 13.97 -18.19 10.93
N PHE A 97 12.85 -17.74 10.40
CA PHE A 97 12.42 -16.36 10.45
C PHE A 97 11.32 -16.20 11.49
N ASP A 98 11.63 -15.49 12.56
CA ASP A 98 10.67 -15.07 13.58
C ASP A 98 10.15 -13.66 13.24
N GLU A 99 8.87 -13.39 13.43
CA GLU A 99 8.19 -12.19 12.96
C GLU A 99 8.45 -11.92 11.46
N ALA A 100 8.34 -12.98 10.68
CA ALA A 100 8.74 -13.06 9.27
C ALA A 100 8.06 -12.01 8.37
N SER A 101 6.83 -11.56 8.71
CA SER A 101 6.13 -10.49 7.98
C SER A 101 6.85 -9.13 8.03
N GLY A 102 7.75 -8.95 9.01
CA GLY A 102 8.55 -7.73 9.18
C GLY A 102 9.91 -7.77 8.50
N ILE A 103 10.33 -8.91 7.95
CA ILE A 103 11.65 -9.07 7.29
C ILE A 103 11.56 -8.56 5.85
N ASP A 104 12.52 -7.73 5.47
CA ASP A 104 12.57 -7.12 4.13
C ASP A 104 12.73 -8.16 3.00
N ASP A 105 12.05 -7.94 1.86
CA ASP A 105 12.03 -8.87 0.73
C ASP A 105 13.41 -9.13 0.12
N SER A 106 14.34 -8.17 0.22
CA SER A 106 15.73 -8.36 -0.22
C SER A 106 16.44 -9.46 0.58
N ILE A 107 16.15 -9.57 1.87
CA ILE A 107 16.70 -10.60 2.76
C ILE A 107 16.15 -11.99 2.40
N TRP A 108 14.88 -12.11 2.04
CA TRP A 108 14.30 -13.35 1.55
C TRP A 108 14.99 -13.82 0.27
N SER A 109 15.28 -12.89 -0.64
CA SER A 109 15.99 -13.20 -1.89
C SER A 109 17.39 -13.73 -1.65
N VAL A 110 18.15 -13.11 -0.75
CA VAL A 110 19.52 -13.54 -0.39
C VAL A 110 19.47 -14.86 0.38
N ALA A 111 18.53 -15.04 1.31
CA ALA A 111 18.37 -16.25 2.11
C ALA A 111 18.04 -17.49 1.27
N ALA A 112 17.39 -17.34 0.12
CA ALA A 112 17.15 -18.44 -0.81
C ALA A 112 18.46 -19.09 -1.28
N GLY A 113 19.56 -18.34 -1.31
CA GLY A 113 20.90 -18.85 -1.62
C GLY A 113 21.44 -19.87 -0.61
N PHE A 114 20.93 -19.91 0.62
CA PHE A 114 21.33 -20.90 1.64
C PHE A 114 20.91 -22.33 1.28
N PHE A 115 20.00 -22.50 0.35
CA PHE A 115 19.40 -23.78 -0.02
C PHE A 115 19.88 -24.31 -1.37
N THR A 116 20.97 -23.79 -1.89
CA THR A 116 21.56 -24.21 -3.19
C THR A 116 22.29 -25.55 -3.13
N GLU A 117 22.74 -25.96 -1.92
CA GLU A 117 23.43 -27.24 -1.75
C GLU A 117 22.49 -28.43 -1.91
N ASN A 118 22.94 -29.47 -2.58
CA ASN A 118 22.16 -30.70 -2.77
C ASN A 118 22.21 -31.59 -1.53
N THR A 119 21.40 -31.23 -0.51
CA THR A 119 21.21 -32.01 0.73
C THR A 119 19.73 -32.16 1.04
N PRO A 120 19.28 -33.32 1.57
CA PRO A 120 17.89 -33.51 2.00
C PRO A 120 17.54 -32.70 3.27
N ASN A 121 18.54 -32.22 4.00
CA ASN A 121 18.36 -31.53 5.27
C ASN A 121 18.25 -30.01 5.09
N ARG A 122 17.27 -29.59 4.28
CA ARG A 122 17.01 -28.17 4.01
C ARG A 122 15.64 -27.80 4.57
N PHE A 123 15.62 -26.88 5.53
CA PHE A 123 14.39 -26.46 6.19
C PHE A 123 14.33 -24.94 6.30
N TRP A 124 13.26 -24.36 5.84
CA TRP A 124 12.97 -22.94 6.03
C TRP A 124 11.65 -22.82 6.78
N LEU A 125 11.71 -22.28 8.00
CA LEU A 125 10.56 -22.08 8.88
C LEU A 125 10.33 -20.59 9.06
N CYS A 126 9.07 -20.16 8.91
CA CYS A 126 8.67 -18.76 9.05
C CYS A 126 7.46 -18.68 9.95
N PHE A 127 7.56 -17.88 11.00
CA PHE A 127 6.50 -17.65 11.97
C PHE A 127 6.21 -16.14 12.04
N SER A 128 4.95 -15.76 11.99
CA SER A 128 4.55 -14.36 12.15
C SER A 128 3.05 -14.21 12.27
N ASN A 129 2.62 -13.13 12.93
CA ASN A 129 1.31 -12.58 12.68
C ASN A 129 1.28 -11.94 11.28
N PRO A 130 0.24 -12.17 10.48
CA PRO A 130 0.16 -11.72 9.09
C PRO A 130 -0.26 -10.25 9.00
N ARG A 131 0.66 -9.33 9.37
CA ARG A 131 0.37 -7.90 9.54
C ARG A 131 0.25 -7.11 8.24
N ARG A 132 0.65 -7.67 7.08
CA ARG A 132 0.71 -6.95 5.79
C ARG A 132 0.15 -7.79 4.67
N ASN A 133 -0.65 -7.18 3.79
CA ASN A 133 -1.13 -7.78 2.54
C ASN A 133 -0.12 -7.57 1.39
N SER A 134 1.17 -7.58 1.70
CA SER A 134 2.26 -7.41 0.75
C SER A 134 3.55 -8.01 1.29
N GLY A 135 4.55 -8.18 0.41
CA GLY A 135 5.86 -8.70 0.75
C GLY A 135 5.94 -10.23 0.68
N TYR A 136 7.15 -10.77 0.79
CA TYR A 136 7.43 -12.18 0.53
C TYR A 136 6.63 -13.12 1.45
N PHE A 137 6.46 -12.77 2.73
CA PHE A 137 5.65 -13.58 3.66
C PHE A 137 4.19 -13.71 3.20
N TYR A 138 3.58 -12.60 2.72
CA TYR A 138 2.25 -12.63 2.13
C TYR A 138 2.19 -13.52 0.88
N GLU A 139 3.20 -13.40 0.02
CA GLU A 139 3.29 -14.21 -1.21
C GLU A 139 3.43 -15.71 -0.94
N CYS A 140 4.02 -16.12 0.21
CA CYS A 140 4.06 -17.52 0.61
C CYS A 140 2.66 -18.13 0.79
N PHE A 141 1.64 -17.32 1.09
CA PHE A 141 0.25 -17.75 1.23
C PHE A 141 -0.57 -17.57 -0.05
N ASN A 142 -0.03 -16.83 -1.03
CA ASN A 142 -0.72 -16.44 -2.27
C ASN A 142 0.01 -16.97 -3.53
N SER A 143 0.77 -16.13 -4.21
CA SER A 143 1.39 -16.48 -5.51
C SER A 143 2.45 -17.59 -5.41
N LYS A 144 3.09 -17.75 -4.24
CA LYS A 144 4.13 -18.76 -3.98
C LYS A 144 3.64 -19.93 -3.13
N ARG A 145 2.33 -20.07 -2.94
CA ARG A 145 1.74 -21.06 -2.05
C ARG A 145 2.17 -22.49 -2.36
N ASP A 146 2.38 -22.83 -3.62
CA ASP A 146 2.77 -24.18 -4.04
C ASP A 146 4.18 -24.58 -3.58
N PHE A 147 5.02 -23.60 -3.22
CA PHE A 147 6.36 -23.83 -2.69
C PHE A 147 6.42 -23.91 -1.17
N TRP A 148 5.31 -23.60 -0.47
CA TRP A 148 5.25 -23.48 0.97
C TRP A 148 4.16 -24.35 1.58
N ARG A 149 4.49 -24.98 2.72
CA ARG A 149 3.48 -25.66 3.54
C ARG A 149 2.94 -24.68 4.58
N ASN A 150 1.78 -24.10 4.30
CA ASN A 150 1.17 -23.08 5.12
C ASN A 150 0.28 -23.65 6.22
N LYS A 151 0.31 -23.01 7.38
CA LYS A 151 -0.60 -23.28 8.49
C LYS A 151 -1.06 -21.96 9.07
N ILE A 152 -2.39 -21.78 9.16
CA ILE A 152 -3.03 -20.67 9.85
C ILE A 152 -3.47 -21.21 11.22
N VAL A 153 -3.23 -20.43 12.26
CA VAL A 153 -3.55 -20.80 13.64
C VAL A 153 -4.43 -19.71 14.25
N ASP A 154 -5.67 -20.06 14.56
CA ASP A 154 -6.54 -19.21 15.40
C ASP A 154 -6.07 -19.29 16.84
N ALA A 155 -5.72 -18.17 17.45
CA ALA A 155 -5.16 -18.10 18.80
C ALA A 155 -6.10 -18.69 19.87
N ARG A 156 -7.42 -18.66 19.64
CA ARG A 156 -8.41 -19.25 20.53
C ARG A 156 -8.42 -20.77 20.51
N SER A 157 -7.88 -21.38 19.45
CA SER A 157 -7.78 -22.85 19.32
C SER A 157 -6.55 -23.42 20.04
N VAL A 158 -5.63 -22.56 20.48
CA VAL A 158 -4.38 -22.98 21.12
C VAL A 158 -4.63 -23.24 22.59
N GLU A 159 -4.13 -24.38 23.11
CA GLU A 159 -4.16 -24.70 24.52
C GLU A 159 -3.22 -23.77 25.31
N GLY A 160 -3.67 -23.32 26.50
CA GLY A 160 -2.87 -22.44 27.35
C GLY A 160 -2.94 -20.95 27.02
N THR A 161 -3.66 -20.54 25.96
CA THR A 161 -3.90 -19.10 25.68
C THR A 161 -5.09 -18.58 26.50
N ASP A 162 -5.02 -17.31 26.92
CA ASP A 162 -6.16 -16.63 27.55
C ASP A 162 -7.17 -16.20 26.48
N LYS A 163 -8.24 -16.98 26.34
CA LYS A 163 -9.29 -16.78 25.35
C LYS A 163 -10.11 -15.51 25.57
N ALA A 164 -10.16 -15.03 26.83
CA ALA A 164 -10.89 -13.80 27.15
C ALA A 164 -10.23 -12.57 26.53
N VAL A 165 -8.90 -12.53 26.50
CA VAL A 165 -8.15 -11.44 25.85
C VAL A 165 -8.45 -11.38 24.36
N TYR A 166 -8.48 -12.54 23.68
CA TYR A 166 -8.82 -12.57 22.23
C TYR A 166 -10.28 -12.22 21.96
N GLN A 167 -11.20 -12.59 22.87
CA GLN A 167 -12.60 -12.20 22.75
C GLN A 167 -12.75 -10.68 22.94
N GLN A 168 -12.02 -10.07 23.87
CA GLN A 168 -12.02 -8.62 24.08
C GLN A 168 -11.59 -7.87 22.81
N ILE A 169 -10.58 -8.35 22.07
CA ILE A 169 -10.19 -7.74 20.79
C ILE A 169 -11.35 -7.77 19.80
N ILE A 170 -12.08 -8.88 19.72
CA ILE A 170 -13.23 -9.01 18.83
C ILE A 170 -14.36 -8.05 19.25
N ASP A 171 -14.63 -7.95 20.55
CA ASP A 171 -15.69 -7.11 21.10
C ASP A 171 -15.39 -5.62 20.92
N GLU A 172 -14.11 -5.23 21.06
CA GLU A 172 -13.66 -3.84 20.93
C GLU A 172 -13.56 -3.37 19.47
N TYR A 173 -13.00 -4.19 18.59
CA TYR A 173 -12.70 -3.79 17.20
C TYR A 173 -13.66 -4.38 16.16
N GLY A 174 -14.45 -5.35 16.53
CA GLY A 174 -15.35 -6.10 15.66
C GLY A 174 -14.71 -7.37 15.05
N PRO A 175 -15.54 -8.38 14.69
CA PRO A 175 -15.04 -9.67 14.18
C PRO A 175 -14.36 -9.56 12.81
N ASP A 176 -14.72 -8.60 11.99
CA ASP A 176 -14.18 -8.37 10.64
C ASP A 176 -13.06 -7.33 10.61
N SER A 177 -12.60 -6.86 11.77
CA SER A 177 -11.52 -5.88 11.86
C SER A 177 -10.16 -6.48 11.53
N SER A 178 -9.25 -5.64 11.04
CA SER A 178 -7.84 -6.05 10.83
C SER A 178 -7.19 -6.56 12.12
N ALA A 179 -7.55 -5.99 13.27
CA ALA A 179 -7.06 -6.44 14.57
C ALA A 179 -7.52 -7.88 14.87
N ALA A 180 -8.80 -8.20 14.68
CA ALA A 180 -9.32 -9.54 14.87
C ALA A 180 -8.70 -10.54 13.88
N HIS A 181 -8.55 -10.16 12.61
CA HIS A 181 -7.93 -11.02 11.60
C HIS A 181 -6.48 -11.34 11.96
N VAL A 182 -5.66 -10.34 12.29
CA VAL A 182 -4.23 -10.50 12.53
C VAL A 182 -3.94 -11.16 13.89
N GLU A 183 -4.53 -10.63 14.97
CA GLU A 183 -4.15 -11.01 16.33
C GLU A 183 -4.93 -12.22 16.85
N VAL A 184 -6.14 -12.47 16.32
CA VAL A 184 -6.98 -13.57 16.80
C VAL A 184 -7.00 -14.73 15.82
N TYR A 185 -7.36 -14.48 14.56
CA TYR A 185 -7.58 -15.56 13.60
C TYR A 185 -6.31 -16.00 12.87
N GLY A 186 -5.19 -15.27 13.01
CA GLY A 186 -3.95 -15.52 12.28
C GLY A 186 -4.11 -15.39 10.76
N GLN A 187 -5.06 -14.57 10.33
CA GLN A 187 -5.37 -14.30 8.92
C GLN A 187 -4.86 -12.92 8.51
N PHE A 188 -4.55 -12.78 7.22
CA PHE A 188 -4.20 -11.47 6.67
C PHE A 188 -5.39 -10.52 6.78
N PRO A 189 -5.16 -9.24 7.08
CA PRO A 189 -6.23 -8.26 7.18
C PRO A 189 -6.95 -8.11 5.85
N ASN A 190 -8.25 -7.82 5.88
CA ASN A 190 -9.06 -7.61 4.66
C ASN A 190 -8.61 -6.36 3.87
N ALA A 191 -8.12 -5.33 4.59
CA ALA A 191 -7.36 -4.21 4.04
C ALA A 191 -6.14 -4.00 4.93
N SER A 192 -4.99 -3.56 4.41
CA SER A 192 -3.93 -3.06 5.28
C SER A 192 -4.45 -1.77 5.92
N ASP A 193 -4.33 -1.63 7.25
CA ASP A 193 -4.70 -0.40 7.96
C ASP A 193 -3.91 0.82 7.43
N ASP A 194 -2.79 0.55 6.76
CA ASP A 194 -1.98 1.55 6.09
C ASP A 194 -2.49 1.92 4.68
N GLN A 195 -3.46 1.19 4.13
CA GLN A 195 -4.01 1.47 2.80
C GLN A 195 -4.89 2.73 2.85
N PHE A 196 -4.58 3.73 2.03
CA PHE A 196 -5.31 4.99 2.08
C PHE A 196 -6.76 4.86 1.58
N ILE A 197 -6.97 4.12 0.48
CA ILE A 197 -8.30 3.80 -0.08
C ILE A 197 -8.43 2.27 -0.10
N SER A 198 -9.46 1.75 0.56
CA SER A 198 -9.69 0.30 0.66
C SER A 198 -10.15 -0.30 -0.68
N ASN A 199 -9.83 -1.57 -0.86
CA ASN A 199 -10.22 -2.33 -2.04
C ASN A 199 -11.76 -2.40 -2.19
N SER A 200 -12.48 -2.62 -1.09
CA SER A 200 -13.94 -2.67 -1.06
C SER A 200 -14.57 -1.38 -1.56
N LEU A 201 -14.06 -0.21 -1.12
CA LEU A 201 -14.57 1.09 -1.54
C LEU A 201 -14.42 1.30 -3.05
N VAL A 202 -13.29 0.86 -3.62
CA VAL A 202 -13.06 0.95 -5.07
C VAL A 202 -13.97 0.00 -5.84
N ASP A 203 -14.13 -1.24 -5.36
CA ASP A 203 -15.03 -2.22 -6.00
C ASP A 203 -16.48 -1.75 -5.99
N GLU A 204 -16.97 -1.22 -4.87
CA GLU A 204 -18.30 -0.63 -4.79
C GLU A 204 -18.50 0.54 -5.77
N ALA A 205 -17.50 1.43 -5.88
CA ALA A 205 -17.54 2.54 -6.83
C ALA A 205 -17.52 2.07 -8.29
N MET A 206 -16.86 0.97 -8.60
CA MET A 206 -16.84 0.35 -9.94
C MET A 206 -18.14 -0.37 -10.31
N GLU A 207 -18.85 -0.92 -9.32
CA GLU A 207 -20.14 -1.57 -9.54
C GLU A 207 -21.31 -0.60 -9.57
N ARG A 208 -21.13 0.62 -9.08
CA ARG A 208 -22.19 1.62 -9.00
C ARG A 208 -22.51 2.17 -10.39
N PRO A 209 -23.81 2.23 -10.78
CA PRO A 209 -24.22 2.81 -12.06
C PRO A 209 -23.92 4.32 -12.08
N ALA A 210 -23.68 4.84 -13.29
CA ALA A 210 -23.47 6.27 -13.49
C ALA A 210 -24.70 7.08 -13.07
N VAL A 211 -24.45 8.21 -12.38
CA VAL A 211 -25.53 9.11 -11.91
C VAL A 211 -26.02 10.02 -13.03
N ALA A 212 -25.14 10.34 -14.00
CA ALA A 212 -25.41 11.17 -15.18
C ALA A 212 -26.02 12.56 -14.85
N ASP A 213 -25.53 13.20 -13.76
CA ASP A 213 -25.95 14.54 -13.37
C ASP A 213 -25.38 15.61 -14.30
N GLN A 214 -26.10 15.94 -15.35
CA GLN A 214 -25.71 16.97 -16.33
C GLN A 214 -25.68 18.41 -15.75
N SER A 215 -26.31 18.65 -14.58
CA SER A 215 -26.24 19.94 -13.91
C SER A 215 -24.94 20.18 -13.16
N ALA A 216 -24.21 19.10 -12.85
CA ALA A 216 -22.92 19.19 -12.19
C ALA A 216 -21.84 19.76 -13.14
N PRO A 217 -20.94 20.60 -12.62
CA PRO A 217 -19.84 21.12 -13.43
C PRO A 217 -18.87 20.02 -13.83
N VAL A 218 -18.41 20.07 -15.07
CA VAL A 218 -17.28 19.22 -15.52
C VAL A 218 -15.97 19.81 -14.99
N VAL A 219 -15.16 18.98 -14.39
CA VAL A 219 -13.82 19.32 -13.89
C VAL A 219 -12.80 18.38 -14.51
N VAL A 220 -11.75 18.95 -15.05
CA VAL A 220 -10.64 18.20 -15.66
C VAL A 220 -9.42 18.27 -14.76
N GLY A 221 -8.84 17.11 -14.44
CA GLY A 221 -7.57 16.98 -13.73
C GLY A 221 -6.50 16.41 -14.64
N VAL A 222 -5.31 16.98 -14.60
CA VAL A 222 -4.18 16.57 -15.43
C VAL A 222 -2.97 16.26 -14.54
N ASP A 223 -2.42 15.06 -14.66
CA ASP A 223 -1.12 14.66 -14.11
C ASP A 223 -0.14 14.50 -15.29
N PRO A 224 0.68 15.52 -15.60
CA PRO A 224 1.60 15.46 -16.73
C PRO A 224 2.85 14.65 -16.38
N ALA A 225 3.22 13.70 -17.24
CA ALA A 225 4.48 12.97 -17.14
C ALA A 225 5.40 13.30 -18.32
N ARG A 226 6.72 13.27 -18.04
CA ARG A 226 7.75 13.41 -19.08
C ARG A 226 8.22 12.02 -19.53
N PHE A 227 9.06 11.97 -20.56
CA PHE A 227 9.67 10.74 -21.10
C PHE A 227 10.03 9.72 -20.01
N GLY A 228 9.53 8.49 -20.13
CA GLY A 228 9.79 7.40 -19.19
C GLY A 228 8.64 6.41 -19.09
N ALA A 229 8.58 5.70 -17.97
CA ALA A 229 7.56 4.68 -17.70
C ALA A 229 6.21 5.29 -17.27
N ASP A 230 6.19 6.51 -16.74
CA ASP A 230 4.99 7.20 -16.26
C ASP A 230 4.19 7.77 -17.44
N ALA A 231 2.87 7.83 -17.31
CA ALA A 231 1.97 8.34 -18.36
C ALA A 231 1.38 9.69 -17.99
N THR A 232 1.26 10.61 -18.98
CA THR A 232 0.38 11.77 -18.83
C THR A 232 -1.06 11.30 -18.79
N VAL A 233 -1.78 11.65 -17.74
CA VAL A 233 -3.18 11.26 -17.56
C VAL A 233 -4.07 12.49 -17.44
N ILE A 234 -5.19 12.47 -18.18
CA ILE A 234 -6.24 13.47 -18.12
C ILE A 234 -7.52 12.78 -17.66
N ALA A 235 -8.01 13.15 -16.47
CA ALA A 235 -9.24 12.65 -15.89
C ALA A 235 -10.37 13.70 -16.02
N ILE A 236 -11.52 13.27 -16.50
CA ILE A 236 -12.70 14.12 -16.70
C ILE A 236 -13.79 13.67 -15.73
N ARG A 237 -14.11 14.50 -14.73
CA ARG A 237 -15.11 14.24 -13.70
C ARG A 237 -16.30 15.18 -13.85
N GLN A 238 -17.51 14.63 -13.74
CA GLN A 238 -18.74 15.41 -13.63
C GLN A 238 -19.58 14.92 -12.45
N GLY A 239 -19.75 15.76 -11.45
CA GLY A 239 -20.47 15.38 -10.24
C GLY A 239 -19.87 14.14 -9.57
N ARG A 240 -20.61 13.04 -9.59
CA ARG A 240 -20.22 11.75 -9.01
C ARG A 240 -19.65 10.76 -10.02
N ASP A 241 -19.54 11.15 -11.29
CA ASP A 241 -19.10 10.26 -12.36
C ASP A 241 -17.73 10.64 -12.90
N ILE A 242 -16.92 9.65 -13.25
CA ILE A 242 -15.77 9.80 -14.13
C ILE A 242 -16.25 9.54 -15.55
N LEU A 243 -16.30 10.60 -16.37
CA LEU A 243 -16.74 10.52 -17.77
C LEU A 243 -15.70 9.83 -18.65
N ALA A 244 -14.41 10.16 -18.45
CA ALA A 244 -13.31 9.56 -19.21
C ALA A 244 -11.98 9.69 -18.46
N ILE A 245 -11.06 8.77 -18.77
CA ILE A 245 -9.64 8.83 -18.38
C ILE A 245 -8.83 8.60 -19.64
N LYS A 246 -8.12 9.65 -20.09
CA LYS A 246 -7.26 9.60 -21.27
C LYS A 246 -5.81 9.47 -20.82
N ARG A 247 -5.06 8.50 -21.39
CA ARG A 247 -3.66 8.20 -21.02
C ARG A 247 -2.78 8.34 -22.26
N TYR A 248 -1.67 9.04 -22.10
CA TYR A 248 -0.70 9.31 -23.17
C TYR A 248 0.70 8.98 -22.67
N ARG A 249 1.55 8.46 -23.53
CA ARG A 249 2.95 8.14 -23.20
C ARG A 249 3.88 8.75 -24.24
N GLY A 250 5.00 9.27 -23.76
CA GLY A 250 6.05 9.79 -24.62
C GLY A 250 5.79 11.20 -25.17
N ASP A 251 4.67 11.84 -24.78
CA ASP A 251 4.33 13.18 -25.21
C ASP A 251 5.32 14.21 -24.62
N ASP A 252 5.71 15.18 -25.41
CA ASP A 252 6.43 16.35 -24.95
C ASP A 252 5.48 17.40 -24.34
N THR A 253 6.05 18.51 -23.82
CA THR A 253 5.25 19.57 -23.18
C THR A 253 4.20 20.16 -24.12
N MET A 254 4.53 20.32 -25.40
CA MET A 254 3.62 20.94 -26.36
C MET A 254 2.54 19.98 -26.81
N GLU A 255 2.86 18.70 -26.92
CA GLU A 255 1.88 17.65 -27.20
C GLU A 255 0.88 17.53 -26.04
N VAL A 256 1.35 17.55 -24.77
CA VAL A 256 0.47 17.58 -23.59
C VAL A 256 -0.45 18.82 -23.62
N VAL A 257 0.07 19.99 -23.97
CA VAL A 257 -0.76 21.20 -24.16
C VAL A 257 -1.86 20.96 -25.21
N GLY A 258 -1.50 20.38 -26.35
CA GLY A 258 -2.47 20.02 -27.39
C GLY A 258 -3.57 19.09 -26.90
N ARG A 259 -3.18 18.00 -26.16
CA ARG A 259 -4.13 17.05 -25.57
C ARG A 259 -5.10 17.70 -24.58
N VAL A 260 -4.60 18.64 -23.77
CA VAL A 260 -5.45 19.38 -22.81
C VAL A 260 -6.42 20.30 -23.56
N ILE A 261 -5.98 20.96 -24.64
CA ILE A 261 -6.85 21.80 -25.47
C ILE A 261 -7.96 20.97 -26.10
N ASP A 262 -7.65 19.81 -26.69
CA ASP A 262 -8.65 18.90 -27.28
C ASP A 262 -9.73 18.54 -26.24
N VAL A 263 -9.33 18.23 -24.99
CA VAL A 263 -10.27 17.92 -23.89
C VAL A 263 -11.09 19.14 -23.49
N ILE A 264 -10.50 20.34 -23.47
CA ILE A 264 -11.24 21.59 -23.17
C ILE A 264 -12.32 21.84 -24.21
N GLU A 265 -12.00 21.68 -25.50
CA GLU A 265 -12.96 21.90 -26.59
C GLU A 265 -14.07 20.82 -26.61
N GLU A 266 -13.71 19.57 -26.31
CA GLU A 266 -14.67 18.45 -26.29
C GLU A 266 -15.65 18.56 -25.11
N PHE A 267 -15.15 18.76 -23.86
CA PHE A 267 -15.94 18.67 -22.65
C PHE A 267 -16.40 20.02 -22.07
N LYS A 268 -15.83 21.13 -22.53
CA LYS A 268 -16.13 22.51 -22.09
C LYS A 268 -16.16 22.64 -20.56
N PRO A 269 -15.09 22.23 -19.86
CA PRO A 269 -15.07 22.14 -18.42
C PRO A 269 -15.22 23.49 -17.74
N ALA A 270 -15.82 23.49 -16.56
CA ALA A 270 -15.91 24.67 -15.69
C ALA A 270 -14.55 25.00 -15.07
N LEU A 271 -13.70 23.99 -14.86
CA LEU A 271 -12.37 24.13 -14.31
C LEU A 271 -11.43 23.05 -14.88
N VAL A 272 -10.21 23.47 -15.24
CA VAL A 272 -9.09 22.59 -15.55
C VAL A 272 -8.00 22.81 -14.51
N VAL A 273 -7.57 21.74 -13.87
CA VAL A 273 -6.49 21.77 -12.87
C VAL A 273 -5.36 20.84 -13.31
N ILE A 274 -4.14 21.32 -13.20
CA ILE A 274 -2.93 20.63 -13.66
C ILE A 274 -1.95 20.54 -12.50
N ASP A 275 -1.38 19.36 -12.25
CA ASP A 275 -0.25 19.27 -11.32
C ASP A 275 0.95 20.02 -11.88
N GLU A 276 1.43 21.02 -11.14
CA GLU A 276 2.59 21.84 -11.50
C GLU A 276 3.93 21.14 -11.21
N GLY A 277 3.92 19.94 -10.68
CA GLY A 277 5.13 19.13 -10.47
C GLY A 277 5.87 18.90 -11.79
N GLY A 278 7.19 19.10 -11.80
CA GLY A 278 8.03 18.82 -12.97
C GLY A 278 7.61 19.54 -14.24
N LEU A 279 7.04 18.79 -15.21
CA LEU A 279 6.64 19.31 -16.53
C LEU A 279 5.41 20.23 -16.47
N GLY A 280 4.55 20.02 -15.46
CA GLY A 280 3.24 20.64 -15.42
C GLY A 280 3.24 22.17 -15.35
N ALA A 281 4.27 22.78 -14.73
CA ALA A 281 4.40 24.24 -14.71
C ALA A 281 4.47 24.81 -16.13
N GLY A 282 5.27 24.20 -17.00
CA GLY A 282 5.37 24.63 -18.41
C GLY A 282 4.06 24.46 -19.20
N VAL A 283 3.30 23.40 -18.90
CA VAL A 283 1.97 23.17 -19.49
C VAL A 283 0.98 24.26 -19.05
N VAL A 284 0.96 24.60 -17.76
CA VAL A 284 0.11 25.66 -17.19
C VAL A 284 0.44 27.01 -17.81
N ASP A 285 1.72 27.37 -17.88
CA ASP A 285 2.16 28.66 -18.44
C ASP A 285 1.79 28.80 -19.93
N ARG A 286 2.00 27.73 -20.69
CA ARG A 286 1.67 27.75 -22.13
C ARG A 286 0.16 27.85 -22.37
N LEU A 287 -0.66 27.16 -21.62
CA LEU A 287 -2.11 27.27 -21.73
C LEU A 287 -2.63 28.64 -21.32
N LYS A 288 -2.07 29.25 -20.26
CA LYS A 288 -2.38 30.64 -19.86
C LYS A 288 -1.99 31.66 -20.94
N GLU A 289 -0.82 31.50 -21.57
CA GLU A 289 -0.38 32.33 -22.67
C GLU A 289 -1.37 32.27 -23.86
N GLN A 290 -1.91 31.09 -24.13
CA GLN A 290 -2.96 30.88 -25.13
C GLN A 290 -4.38 31.28 -24.63
N ARG A 291 -4.47 31.93 -23.46
CA ARG A 291 -5.71 32.45 -22.85
C ARG A 291 -6.70 31.38 -22.37
N TYR A 292 -6.27 30.13 -22.21
CA TYR A 292 -7.10 29.11 -21.56
C TYR A 292 -7.17 29.32 -20.05
N LYS A 293 -8.36 29.13 -19.46
CA LYS A 293 -8.59 29.27 -18.02
C LYS A 293 -8.21 27.98 -17.30
N VAL A 294 -6.93 27.86 -16.94
CA VAL A 294 -6.40 26.71 -16.20
C VAL A 294 -5.81 27.15 -14.86
N ARG A 295 -5.80 26.25 -13.90
CA ARG A 295 -5.15 26.44 -12.58
C ARG A 295 -4.13 25.35 -12.35
N GLY A 296 -2.98 25.75 -11.85
CA GLY A 296 -1.96 24.82 -11.40
C GLY A 296 -2.13 24.50 -9.92
N VAL A 297 -1.70 23.34 -9.51
CA VAL A 297 -1.58 22.91 -8.11
C VAL A 297 -0.31 22.12 -7.91
N ASN A 298 0.45 22.42 -6.87
CA ASN A 298 1.63 21.62 -6.51
C ASN A 298 1.26 20.68 -5.36
N PHE A 299 1.54 19.40 -5.53
CA PHE A 299 1.26 18.33 -4.55
C PHE A 299 1.97 18.55 -3.22
N GLY A 300 3.16 19.16 -3.25
CA GLY A 300 3.95 19.49 -2.06
C GLY A 300 3.46 20.68 -1.26
N ASN A 301 2.51 21.49 -1.80
CA ASN A 301 1.99 22.66 -1.10
C ASN A 301 1.35 22.26 0.24
N LYS A 302 1.29 23.23 1.16
CA LYS A 302 0.60 23.06 2.45
C LYS A 302 -0.88 22.77 2.21
N SER A 303 -1.40 21.81 2.99
CA SER A 303 -2.82 21.52 3.05
C SER A 303 -3.61 22.73 3.59
N THR A 304 -4.84 22.90 3.11
CA THR A 304 -5.82 23.84 3.71
C THR A 304 -6.41 23.26 5.00
N LYS A 305 -6.19 21.96 5.28
CA LYS A 305 -6.60 21.24 6.49
C LYS A 305 -5.38 20.64 7.21
N PRO A 306 -4.44 21.48 7.72
CA PRO A 306 -3.12 21.01 8.17
C PRO A 306 -3.14 20.11 9.41
N VAL A 307 -4.24 20.11 10.17
CA VAL A 307 -4.43 19.18 11.30
C VAL A 307 -4.65 17.74 10.81
N MET A 308 -5.29 17.59 9.65
CA MET A 308 -5.64 16.27 9.10
C MET A 308 -4.65 15.78 8.04
N TYR A 309 -4.21 16.67 7.13
CA TYR A 309 -3.38 16.33 5.99
C TYR A 309 -2.09 17.14 5.95
N GLY A 310 -0.96 16.48 5.77
CA GLY A 310 0.36 17.10 5.82
C GLY A 310 0.71 17.91 4.57
N ASN A 311 0.11 17.59 3.42
CA ASN A 311 0.32 18.32 2.17
C ASN A 311 -0.94 18.33 1.29
N LYS A 312 -0.87 19.07 0.18
CA LYS A 312 -2.01 19.22 -0.74
C LYS A 312 -2.37 17.91 -1.44
N ARG A 313 -1.40 17.04 -1.73
CA ARG A 313 -1.68 15.71 -2.31
C ARG A 313 -2.55 14.87 -1.38
N ALA A 314 -2.18 14.77 -0.10
CA ALA A 314 -2.95 14.02 0.88
C ALA A 314 -4.37 14.58 1.08
N GLU A 315 -4.53 15.91 1.06
CA GLU A 315 -5.83 16.59 1.13
C GLU A 315 -6.73 16.24 -0.07
N MET A 316 -6.18 16.32 -1.30
CA MET A 316 -6.93 15.98 -2.52
C MET A 316 -7.34 14.52 -2.56
N TRP A 317 -6.43 13.62 -2.18
CA TRP A 317 -6.72 12.19 -2.04
C TRP A 317 -7.78 11.91 -0.97
N GLY A 318 -7.74 12.63 0.17
CA GLY A 318 -8.76 12.53 1.20
C GLY A 318 -10.14 12.97 0.68
N ALA A 319 -10.21 14.05 -0.08
CA ALA A 319 -11.44 14.50 -0.72
C ALA A 319 -11.95 13.49 -1.77
N MET A 320 -11.05 12.88 -2.55
CA MET A 320 -11.37 11.80 -3.49
C MET A 320 -11.89 10.55 -2.77
N LYS A 321 -11.27 10.15 -1.64
CA LYS A 321 -11.73 9.02 -0.82
C LYS A 321 -13.16 9.21 -0.33
N GLU A 322 -13.50 10.41 0.18
CA GLU A 322 -14.86 10.71 0.60
C GLU A 322 -15.84 10.72 -0.59
N TRP A 323 -15.41 11.25 -1.73
CA TRP A 323 -16.23 11.27 -2.95
C TRP A 323 -16.49 9.84 -3.48
N LEU A 324 -15.53 8.91 -3.38
CA LEU A 324 -15.66 7.51 -3.83
C LEU A 324 -16.80 6.75 -3.12
N LYS A 325 -17.21 7.16 -1.92
CA LYS A 325 -18.31 6.53 -1.19
C LYS A 325 -19.62 6.54 -1.98
N ASP A 326 -19.80 7.53 -2.84
CA ASP A 326 -21.01 7.72 -3.65
C ASP A 326 -20.74 7.79 -5.16
N ALA A 327 -19.49 7.66 -5.58
CA ALA A 327 -19.06 7.82 -6.96
C ALA A 327 -19.32 6.60 -7.81
N SER A 328 -19.43 6.81 -9.12
CA SER A 328 -19.33 5.79 -10.15
C SER A 328 -18.06 5.99 -10.95
N ILE A 329 -17.22 4.95 -11.05
CA ILE A 329 -15.95 4.97 -11.76
C ILE A 329 -15.84 3.82 -12.77
N PRO A 330 -15.05 3.95 -13.84
CA PRO A 330 -14.89 2.89 -14.82
C PRO A 330 -14.32 1.60 -14.23
N LYS A 331 -14.77 0.43 -14.72
CA LYS A 331 -14.21 -0.89 -14.41
C LYS A 331 -12.85 -1.06 -15.10
N ASP A 332 -11.85 -0.38 -14.60
CA ASP A 332 -10.49 -0.35 -15.13
C ASP A 332 -9.52 -0.90 -14.08
N ARG A 333 -8.88 -2.04 -14.39
CA ARG A 333 -7.92 -2.70 -13.48
C ARG A 333 -6.72 -1.83 -13.14
N TYR A 334 -6.27 -0.98 -14.06
CA TYR A 334 -5.14 -0.08 -13.83
C TYR A 334 -5.54 1.06 -12.89
N LEU A 335 -6.72 1.64 -13.09
CA LEU A 335 -7.28 2.61 -12.16
C LEU A 335 -7.46 2.02 -10.76
N LYS A 336 -7.96 0.77 -10.67
CA LYS A 336 -8.08 0.07 -9.39
C LYS A 336 -6.72 -0.03 -8.70
N SER A 337 -5.70 -0.49 -9.41
CA SER A 337 -4.34 -0.59 -8.88
C SER A 337 -3.80 0.76 -8.40
N ASP A 338 -4.03 1.83 -9.14
CA ASP A 338 -3.60 3.18 -8.80
C ASP A 338 -4.30 3.70 -7.51
N LEU A 339 -5.61 3.43 -7.36
CA LEU A 339 -6.40 3.90 -6.21
C LEU A 339 -6.03 3.18 -4.91
N ILE A 340 -5.79 1.86 -4.97
CA ILE A 340 -5.49 1.05 -3.78
C ILE A 340 -4.00 0.99 -3.44
N GLY A 341 -3.12 1.37 -4.37
CA GLY A 341 -1.67 1.23 -4.23
C GLY A 341 -1.02 2.06 -3.12
N PRO A 342 -1.34 3.37 -3.01
CA PRO A 342 -0.70 4.23 -2.03
C PRO A 342 -1.08 3.90 -0.59
N MET A 343 -0.05 3.84 0.28
CA MET A 343 -0.22 3.68 1.71
C MET A 343 -0.33 5.03 2.42
N MET A 344 -1.02 5.01 3.55
CA MET A 344 -1.10 6.12 4.48
C MET A 344 0.14 6.11 5.39
N LYS A 345 0.78 7.25 5.56
CA LYS A 345 1.89 7.44 6.50
C LYS A 345 1.54 8.57 7.47
N PRO A 346 0.96 8.26 8.64
CA PRO A 346 0.75 9.28 9.66
C PRO A 346 2.09 9.73 10.26
N ASP A 347 2.23 11.02 10.55
CA ASP A 347 3.34 11.54 11.34
C ASP A 347 3.11 11.29 12.85
N SER A 348 4.06 11.72 13.68
CA SER A 348 3.99 11.59 15.15
C SER A 348 2.82 12.34 15.80
N LYS A 349 2.16 13.24 15.05
CA LYS A 349 0.99 14.02 15.49
C LYS A 349 -0.32 13.47 14.94
N GLY A 350 -0.26 12.37 14.19
CA GLY A 350 -1.42 11.79 13.52
C GLY A 350 -1.82 12.48 12.22
N THR A 351 -1.01 13.42 11.71
CA THR A 351 -1.25 14.09 10.43
C THR A 351 -0.97 13.12 9.28
N ILE A 352 -1.90 12.98 8.36
CA ILE A 352 -1.86 12.00 7.29
C ILE A 352 -1.01 12.51 6.11
N PHE A 353 -0.04 11.71 5.71
CA PHE A 353 0.66 11.80 4.44
C PHE A 353 0.37 10.57 3.60
N LEU A 354 0.51 10.71 2.28
CA LEU A 354 0.54 9.57 1.38
C LEU A 354 1.97 9.12 1.13
N GLU A 355 2.13 7.84 0.91
CA GLU A 355 3.38 7.26 0.45
C GLU A 355 3.91 7.98 -0.79
N SER A 356 5.22 8.19 -0.87
CA SER A 356 5.84 8.83 -2.02
C SER A 356 5.84 7.92 -3.26
N LYS A 357 5.79 8.49 -4.46
CA LYS A 357 5.93 7.72 -5.72
C LYS A 357 7.25 6.90 -5.73
N LYS A 358 8.31 7.39 -5.08
CA LYS A 358 9.58 6.68 -4.93
C LYS A 358 9.45 5.42 -4.06
N ASP A 359 8.77 5.54 -2.92
CA ASP A 359 8.56 4.39 -2.02
C ASP A 359 7.64 3.34 -2.66
N MET A 360 6.61 3.77 -3.40
CA MET A 360 5.76 2.87 -4.18
C MET A 360 6.58 2.08 -5.21
N LYS A 361 7.47 2.76 -5.95
CA LYS A 361 8.38 2.11 -6.92
C LYS A 361 9.32 1.11 -6.25
N SER A 362 9.82 1.40 -5.04
CA SER A 362 10.65 0.46 -4.28
C SER A 362 9.90 -0.80 -3.85
N ARG A 363 8.57 -0.74 -3.74
CA ARG A 363 7.68 -1.90 -3.50
C ARG A 363 7.22 -2.60 -4.79
N GLY A 364 7.79 -2.22 -5.95
CA GLY A 364 7.41 -2.79 -7.25
C GLY A 364 6.09 -2.28 -7.83
N LEU A 365 5.53 -1.20 -7.28
CA LEU A 365 4.31 -0.57 -7.79
C LEU A 365 4.64 0.54 -8.79
N ALA A 366 3.77 0.72 -9.79
CA ALA A 366 3.83 1.87 -10.69
C ALA A 366 3.37 3.15 -9.98
N SER A 367 3.68 4.31 -10.58
CA SER A 367 3.08 5.59 -10.17
C SER A 367 1.57 5.54 -10.32
N PRO A 368 0.79 6.11 -9.37
CA PRO A 368 -0.68 6.09 -9.41
C PRO A 368 -1.23 7.25 -10.27
N ASP A 369 -0.76 7.37 -11.52
CA ASP A 369 -0.96 8.53 -12.38
C ASP A 369 -2.45 8.81 -12.66
N ALA A 370 -3.27 7.77 -12.88
CA ALA A 370 -4.71 7.95 -13.10
C ALA A 370 -5.44 8.39 -11.83
N ALA A 371 -5.06 7.86 -10.67
CA ALA A 371 -5.63 8.27 -9.40
C ALA A 371 -5.17 9.69 -9.01
N ASP A 372 -3.90 10.06 -9.26
CA ASP A 372 -3.40 11.43 -9.05
C ASP A 372 -4.15 12.42 -9.95
N ALA A 373 -4.40 12.10 -11.24
CA ALA A 373 -5.19 12.95 -12.14
C ALA A 373 -6.65 13.14 -11.64
N ILE A 374 -7.29 12.10 -11.09
CA ILE A 374 -8.61 12.23 -10.46
C ILE A 374 -8.51 13.10 -9.20
N ALA A 375 -7.53 12.86 -8.34
CA ALA A 375 -7.35 13.61 -7.10
C ALA A 375 -7.17 15.12 -7.36
N VAL A 376 -6.45 15.50 -8.41
CA VAL A 376 -6.25 16.89 -8.85
C VAL A 376 -7.59 17.60 -9.10
N THR A 377 -8.66 16.90 -9.54
CA THR A 377 -9.98 17.50 -9.73
C THR A 377 -10.63 18.05 -8.44
N PHE A 378 -10.07 17.71 -7.27
CA PHE A 378 -10.53 18.14 -5.94
C PHE A 378 -9.69 19.29 -5.35
N ALA A 379 -8.69 19.80 -6.08
CA ALA A 379 -7.79 20.83 -5.59
C ALA A 379 -8.49 22.15 -5.24
N PHE A 380 -9.58 22.47 -5.93
CA PHE A 380 -10.33 23.71 -5.75
C PHE A 380 -11.83 23.44 -5.77
N PRO A 381 -12.63 24.19 -4.98
CA PRO A 381 -14.09 24.10 -5.04
C PRO A 381 -14.61 24.64 -6.37
N VAL A 382 -15.61 23.97 -6.92
CA VAL A 382 -16.30 24.39 -8.15
C VAL A 382 -17.80 24.50 -7.84
N ALA A 383 -18.37 25.70 -8.01
CA ALA A 383 -19.79 25.94 -7.80
C ALA A 383 -20.61 25.26 -8.92
N ARG A 384 -21.78 24.72 -8.57
CA ARG A 384 -22.77 24.31 -9.57
C ARG A 384 -23.20 25.53 -10.40
N ARG A 385 -23.36 25.38 -11.70
CA ARG A 385 -23.99 26.39 -12.52
C ARG A 385 -25.44 26.51 -12.02
N GLU A 386 -25.83 27.68 -11.51
CA GLU A 386 -27.23 27.99 -11.37
C GLU A 386 -27.84 27.94 -12.78
N GLN A 387 -28.80 27.06 -13.00
CA GLN A 387 -29.65 27.15 -14.16
C GLN A 387 -30.34 28.51 -14.05
N ARG A 388 -29.95 29.47 -14.87
CA ARG A 388 -30.78 30.65 -15.08
C ARG A 388 -32.13 30.13 -15.56
N VAL A 389 -33.08 30.07 -14.67
CA VAL A 389 -34.51 29.97 -15.04
C VAL A 389 -34.77 31.22 -15.82
N ASP A 390 -34.91 31.08 -17.14
CA ASP A 390 -35.28 32.19 -18.04
C ASP A 390 -36.73 32.53 -17.73
N ASN A 391 -36.94 33.38 -16.71
CA ASN A 391 -38.21 33.86 -16.28
C ASN A 391 -38.66 35.04 -17.18
N THR A 392 -38.47 34.93 -18.51
CA THR A 392 -39.17 35.73 -19.47
C THR A 392 -40.58 35.20 -19.65
N ARG A 393 -41.38 35.22 -18.62
CA ARG A 393 -42.82 35.36 -18.79
C ARG A 393 -43.04 36.76 -19.37
N ARG A 394 -43.21 36.84 -20.68
CA ARG A 394 -43.82 37.95 -21.36
C ARG A 394 -45.20 38.18 -20.69
N VAL A 395 -45.29 39.20 -19.85
CA VAL A 395 -46.58 39.74 -19.46
C VAL A 395 -47.13 40.38 -20.75
N ALA A 396 -48.03 39.66 -21.42
CA ALA A 396 -48.84 40.25 -22.48
C ALA A 396 -49.79 41.25 -21.81
N TYR A 397 -49.46 42.51 -21.95
CA TYR A 397 -50.42 43.58 -21.72
C TYR A 397 -51.51 43.43 -22.79
N GLY A 398 -52.65 42.80 -22.44
CA GLY A 398 -53.88 42.90 -23.19
C GLY A 398 -54.44 44.29 -23.03
N GLY A 399 -54.24 45.11 -24.04
CA GLY A 399 -54.97 46.36 -24.17
C GLY A 399 -56.44 46.05 -24.40
N ASN A 400 -57.30 46.47 -23.51
CA ASN A 400 -58.74 46.71 -23.80
C ASN A 400 -58.93 48.18 -23.76
N ALA A 401 -59.00 48.73 -24.95
CA ALA A 401 -59.70 50.03 -25.19
C ALA A 401 -61.21 49.80 -25.24
N ALA A 402 -61.91 50.74 -24.79
CA ALA A 402 -63.33 51.13 -24.99
C ALA A 402 -64.06 51.22 -23.64
N SER A 403 -64.70 52.16 -23.32
CA SER A 403 -65.49 53.20 -24.01
C SER A 403 -66.03 54.09 -22.92
N SER A 404 -65.98 55.38 -23.13
CA SER A 404 -67.04 56.37 -23.15
C SER A 404 -68.24 56.21 -22.20
N GLY A 405 -68.47 57.26 -21.50
CA GLY A 405 -69.84 57.53 -21.16
C GLY A 405 -70.10 58.32 -19.87
N TRP A 406 -70.17 59.60 -19.95
CA TRP A 406 -71.26 60.49 -19.50
C TRP A 406 -71.48 60.72 -17.99
N MET A 407 -71.22 61.95 -17.65
CA MET A 407 -72.07 63.03 -17.22
C MET A 407 -72.72 62.97 -15.84
N ALA A 408 -72.48 64.13 -15.23
CA ALA A 408 -73.40 65.03 -14.55
C ALA A 408 -73.83 64.73 -13.10
N SER A 409 -73.48 65.50 -12.24
CA SER A 409 -74.00 66.67 -11.51
C SER A 409 -73.21 66.87 -10.24
#